data_0e2344209d8f5c8cff50b7f58444d5c6
#
_entry.id   0e2344209d8f5c8cff50b7f58444d5c6
#
_cell.length_a   1.000
_cell.length_b   1.000
_cell.length_c   1.000
_cell.angle_alpha   90.00
_cell.angle_beta   90.00
_cell.angle_gamma   90.00
#
_symmetry.space_group_name_H-M   'P 1'
#
loop_
_entity.id
_entity.type
_entity.pdbx_description
1 polymer ?
#
loop_
_entity_poly.entity_id
_entity_poly.type
_entity_poly.pdbx_seq_one_letter_code
_entity_poly.pdbx_strand_id
1 'polypeptide(L)' 'MKKAKLSRLKVSPEEALDFLESMRLLAEQRDEPTQAISLRVPGNILRALKVQAKTEGKKYQSLMIQYLRQGLAKLPGED' A
#
# COMPACT_ATOMS: atom_id res chain seq x y z
N MET A 1 -12.27 -18.42 6.85
CA MET A 1 -11.81 -18.05 6.91
C MET A 1 -11.24 -16.95 7.48
N LYS A 2 -11.15 -16.01 7.44
CA LYS A 2 -10.25 -14.97 7.88
C LYS A 2 -10.92 -13.83 8.60
N LYS A 3 -12.00 -14.11 9.29
CA LYS A 3 -12.63 -13.07 10.07
C LYS A 3 -11.69 -12.50 11.12
N ALA A 4 -10.82 -13.35 11.65
CA ALA A 4 -9.89 -12.91 12.68
C ALA A 4 -9.00 -11.78 12.19
N LYS A 5 -8.68 -11.77 10.91
CA LYS A 5 -7.83 -10.71 10.38
C LYS A 5 -8.50 -9.35 10.41
N LEU A 6 -9.77 -9.30 10.04
CA LEU A 6 -10.51 -8.05 10.09
C LEU A 6 -10.67 -7.57 11.50
N SER A 7 -10.91 -8.50 12.43
CA SER A 7 -11.03 -8.13 13.84
C SER A 7 -9.77 -7.46 14.36
N ARG A 8 -8.62 -7.89 13.88
CA ARG A 8 -7.36 -7.33 14.33
C ARG A 8 -7.13 -5.91 13.84
N LEU A 9 -7.84 -5.49 12.81
CA LEU A 9 -7.65 -4.16 12.26
C LEU A 9 -8.23 -3.08 13.15
N LYS A 10 -9.13 -3.46 14.06
CA LYS A 10 -9.70 -2.52 15.03
C LYS A 10 -10.28 -1.29 14.36
N VAL A 11 -11.09 -1.52 13.34
CA VAL A 11 -11.73 -0.44 12.62
C VAL A 11 -13.23 -0.57 12.75
N SER A 12 -13.94 0.50 12.43
CA SER A 12 -15.40 0.47 12.43
C SER A 12 -15.89 -0.41 11.29
N PRO A 13 -17.16 -0.84 11.33
CA PRO A 13 -17.71 -1.62 10.22
C PRO A 13 -17.62 -0.88 8.89
N GLU A 14 -17.80 0.43 8.88
CA GLU A 14 -17.69 1.20 7.64
C GLU A 14 -16.27 1.20 7.11
N GLU A 15 -15.31 1.37 8.02
CA GLU A 15 -13.93 1.35 7.62
C GLU A 15 -13.53 -0.03 7.11
N ALA A 16 -14.10 -1.08 7.72
CA ALA A 16 -13.83 -2.43 7.27
C ALA A 16 -14.32 -2.66 5.86
N LEU A 17 -15.50 -2.13 5.53
CA LEU A 17 -16.03 -2.24 4.17
C LEU A 17 -15.17 -1.46 3.19
N ASP A 18 -14.74 -0.25 3.56
CA ASP A 18 -13.86 0.54 2.72
C ASP A 18 -12.55 -0.20 2.48
N PHE A 19 -12.03 -0.82 3.53
CA PHE A 19 -10.80 -1.59 3.42
C PHE A 19 -10.97 -2.76 2.45
N LEU A 20 -12.07 -3.51 2.60
CA LEU A 20 -12.32 -4.65 1.73
C LEU A 20 -12.47 -4.23 0.28
N GLU A 21 -13.18 -3.13 0.04
CA GLU A 21 -13.33 -2.63 -1.32
C GLU A 21 -11.99 -2.20 -1.90
N SER A 22 -11.18 -1.51 -1.11
CA SER A 22 -9.86 -1.07 -1.55
C SER A 22 -8.98 -2.26 -1.88
N MET A 23 -9.05 -3.31 -1.05
CA MET A 23 -8.24 -4.50 -1.27
C MET A 23 -8.72 -5.26 -2.49
N ARG A 24 -10.04 -5.22 -2.77
CA ARG A 24 -10.56 -5.86 -3.97
C ARG A 24 -10.01 -5.18 -5.22
N LEU A 25 -10.02 -3.85 -5.23
CA LEU A 25 -9.47 -3.10 -6.36
C LEU A 25 -7.98 -3.40 -6.52
N LEU A 26 -7.27 -3.49 -5.40
CA LEU A 26 -5.85 -3.78 -5.43
C LEU A 26 -5.60 -5.16 -6.05
N ALA A 27 -6.40 -6.15 -5.67
CA ALA A 27 -6.25 -7.49 -6.20
C ALA A 27 -6.55 -7.55 -7.68
N GLU A 28 -7.45 -6.70 -8.16
CA GLU A 28 -7.80 -6.62 -9.57
C GLU A 28 -6.86 -5.70 -10.34
N GLN A 29 -5.87 -5.14 -9.65
CA GLN A 29 -4.91 -4.22 -10.25
C GLN A 29 -5.60 -2.99 -10.84
N ARG A 30 -6.64 -2.52 -10.18
CA ARG A 30 -7.38 -1.33 -10.58
C ARG A 30 -7.16 -0.27 -9.50
N ASP A 31 -6.97 0.94 -9.92
CA ASP A 31 -6.72 2.05 -9.00
C ASP A 31 -7.75 3.14 -9.19
N GLU A 32 -8.10 3.76 -8.08
CA GLU A 32 -8.89 4.97 -8.11
C GLU A 32 -7.97 6.14 -8.46
N PRO A 33 -8.55 7.30 -8.78
CA PRO A 33 -7.72 8.49 -9.04
C PRO A 33 -6.82 8.78 -7.87
N THR A 34 -5.64 9.30 -8.17
CA THR A 34 -4.65 9.58 -7.13
C THR A 34 -5.09 10.76 -6.27
N GLN A 35 -4.64 10.76 -5.04
CA GLN A 35 -4.86 11.85 -4.10
C GLN A 35 -3.51 12.29 -3.56
N ALA A 36 -3.34 13.61 -3.44
CA ALA A 36 -2.10 14.15 -2.91
C ALA A 36 -2.08 14.00 -1.39
N ILE A 37 -0.99 13.51 -0.86
CA ILE A 37 -0.80 13.41 0.58
C ILE A 37 0.59 13.93 0.94
N SER A 38 0.77 14.31 2.19
CA SER A 38 2.09 14.66 2.71
C SER A 38 2.61 13.48 3.49
N LEU A 39 3.85 13.10 3.23
CA LEU A 39 4.44 11.95 3.88
C LEU A 39 5.89 12.26 4.22
N ARG A 40 6.26 12.01 5.46
CA ARG A 40 7.64 12.15 5.90
C ARG A 40 8.32 10.78 5.78
N VAL A 41 9.41 10.74 5.05
CA VAL A 41 10.13 9.49 4.80
C VAL A 41 11.53 9.62 5.36
N PRO A 42 11.99 8.62 6.13
CA PRO A 42 13.39 8.64 6.60
C PRO A 42 14.35 8.84 5.43
N GLY A 43 15.39 9.62 5.66
CA GLY A 43 16.31 9.98 4.59
C GLY A 43 16.97 8.79 3.92
N ASN A 44 17.30 7.77 4.72
CA ASN A 44 17.93 6.58 4.15
C ASN A 44 16.99 5.81 3.23
N ILE A 45 15.71 5.77 3.58
CA ILE A 45 14.72 5.09 2.73
C ILE A 45 14.53 5.89 1.44
N LEU A 46 14.45 7.21 1.57
CA LEU A 46 14.28 8.04 0.39
C LEU A 46 15.46 7.92 -0.56
N ARG A 47 16.69 7.93 -0.02
CA ARG A 47 17.86 7.78 -0.86
C ARG A 47 17.86 6.42 -1.56
N ALA A 48 17.50 5.35 -0.84
CA ALA A 48 17.46 4.02 -1.43
C ALA A 48 16.43 3.96 -2.54
N LEU A 49 15.27 4.59 -2.34
CA LEU A 49 14.23 4.62 -3.36
C LEU A 49 14.72 5.34 -4.61
N LYS A 50 15.38 6.47 -4.43
CA LYS A 50 15.85 7.24 -5.58
C LYS A 50 16.91 6.48 -6.37
N VAL A 51 17.81 5.80 -5.68
CA VAL A 51 18.85 4.99 -6.35
C VAL A 51 18.21 3.83 -7.07
N GLN A 52 17.29 3.14 -6.41
CA GLN A 52 16.62 2.00 -7.02
C GLN A 52 15.83 2.43 -8.25
N ALA A 53 15.13 3.55 -8.16
CA ALA A 53 14.34 4.05 -9.28
C ALA A 53 15.23 4.41 -10.45
N LYS A 54 16.38 5.01 -10.16
CA LYS A 54 17.33 5.36 -11.22
C LYS A 54 17.84 4.10 -11.92
N THR A 55 18.11 3.06 -11.14
CA THR A 55 18.57 1.79 -11.69
C THR A 55 17.52 1.17 -12.60
N GLU A 56 16.24 1.29 -12.23
CA GLU A 56 15.15 0.71 -13.01
C GLU A 56 14.60 1.64 -14.07
N GLY A 57 15.12 2.87 -14.14
CA GLY A 57 14.63 3.82 -15.13
C GLY A 57 13.22 4.32 -14.85
N LYS A 58 12.84 4.39 -13.57
CA LYS A 58 11.51 4.83 -13.15
C LYS A 58 11.61 6.04 -12.28
N LYS A 59 10.47 6.74 -12.12
CA LYS A 59 10.38 7.81 -11.14
C LYS A 59 10.26 7.19 -9.75
N TYR A 60 10.90 7.80 -8.77
CA TYR A 60 10.87 7.19 -7.44
C TYR A 60 9.47 7.19 -6.83
N GLN A 61 8.61 8.16 -7.21
CA GLN A 61 7.23 8.14 -6.73
C GLN A 61 6.49 6.90 -7.24
N SER A 62 6.73 6.53 -8.50
CA SER A 62 6.11 5.33 -9.06
C SER A 62 6.58 4.09 -8.34
N LEU A 63 7.87 4.04 -8.05
CA LEU A 63 8.43 2.91 -7.33
C LEU A 63 7.86 2.84 -5.91
N MET A 64 7.68 3.99 -5.28
CA MET A 64 7.10 4.05 -3.95
C MET A 64 5.69 3.47 -3.94
N ILE A 65 4.87 3.86 -4.92
CA ILE A 65 3.52 3.34 -5.04
C ILE A 65 3.54 1.83 -5.23
N GLN A 66 4.47 1.34 -6.04
CA GLN A 66 4.61 -0.08 -6.27
C GLN A 66 4.90 -0.83 -4.98
N TYR A 67 5.80 -0.31 -4.17
CA TYR A 67 6.12 -0.94 -2.90
C TYR A 67 4.96 -0.88 -1.91
N LEU A 68 4.22 0.23 -1.90
CA LEU A 68 3.05 0.33 -1.06
C LEU A 68 2.02 -0.72 -1.46
N ARG A 69 1.83 -0.88 -2.76
CA ARG A 69 0.90 -1.89 -3.27
C ARG A 69 1.32 -3.28 -2.83
N GLN A 70 2.59 -3.59 -2.97
CA GLN A 70 3.10 -4.89 -2.58
C GLN A 70 2.96 -5.12 -1.09
N GLY A 71 3.22 -4.07 -0.30
CA GLY A 71 3.07 -4.20 1.15
C GLY A 71 1.64 -4.42 1.58
N LEU A 72 0.70 -3.75 0.92
CA LEU A 72 -0.70 -3.92 1.25
C LEU A 72 -1.22 -5.28 0.85
N ALA A 73 -0.64 -5.86 -0.19
CA ALA A 73 -1.07 -7.18 -0.63
C ALA A 73 -0.78 -8.25 0.42
N LYS A 74 0.10 -7.96 1.37
CA LYS A 74 0.40 -8.89 2.45
C LYS A 74 -0.33 -8.43 3.69
N LEU A 75 -1.47 -9.03 3.96
CA LEU A 75 -2.28 -8.65 5.11
C LEU A 75 -1.63 -9.10 6.41
N PRO A 76 -1.82 -8.32 7.48
CA PRO A 76 -1.31 -8.73 8.80
C PRO A 76 -1.87 -10.10 9.18
N GLY A 77 -1.01 -10.95 9.69
CA GLY A 77 -1.43 -12.27 10.10
C GLY A 77 -1.67 -13.21 8.96
N GLU A 78 -1.15 -12.87 7.81
CA GLU A 78 -1.37 -13.65 6.61
C GLU A 78 -0.58 -14.94 6.58
N ASP A 79 0.45 -15.03 7.30
CA ASP A 79 1.29 -16.20 7.16
C ASP A 79 0.71 -17.44 7.59
#